data_fa02452dd417dfc9245c8db7d7a1b436
#
_entry.id   fa02452dd417dfc9245c8db7d7a1b436
#
_cell.length_a   1.000
_cell.length_b   1.000
_cell.length_c   1.000
_cell.angle_alpha   90.00
_cell.angle_beta   90.00
_cell.angle_gamma   90.00
#
_symmetry.space_group_name_H-M   'P 1'
#
loop_
_entity.id
_entity.type
_entity.pdbx_description
1 polymer ?
#
loop_
_entity_poly.entity_id
_entity_poly.type
_entity_poly.pdbx_seq_one_letter_code
_entity_poly.pdbx_strand_id
1 'polypeptide(L)'
;MLFRKCLLASFAMLLGGAMLLNTPAARASNQAAQQNQAPHVLNEKYTGVKKAMDELVGGKKVPGVLAQVVKNGEVWSYGAGQASIYSDRKMDPEFHFRIGSITKTFVATVMLQLAEEKKLSLDDSVEKWLPGVVQGNGHNGNNITIRQLLNHTSGIGEYTSLDFVNRAVENPYRTYSADELIRLGMEQKPQFEPGKKWSYTNTNYVLAGAIIQKVTGKTYSDNIEERIINKLGLKGTSVAGAQSSLPDPHARGYVELEDKQYIDITELNPSLTSAAGDMISTAKDLNVFFSALLGGKLLSQESLKQMQDGVETPFLDGMDWGFTK
;
A
#
# COMPACT_ATOMS: atom_id res chain seq x y z
N MET A 1 -3.05 30.78 -1.30
CA MET A 1 -3.83 30.07 -0.27
C MET A 1 -4.61 28.87 -0.84
N LEU A 2 -4.83 28.81 -2.15
CA LEU A 2 -5.48 27.70 -2.87
C LEU A 2 -4.57 26.47 -3.11
N PHE A 3 -3.27 26.66 -3.23
CA PHE A 3 -2.28 25.59 -3.42
C PHE A 3 -2.30 24.47 -2.34
N ARG A 4 -2.88 24.78 -1.18
CA ARG A 4 -2.84 23.92 0.02
C ARG A 4 -3.76 22.70 0.02
N LYS A 5 -4.82 22.65 -0.77
CA LYS A 5 -5.84 21.59 -0.65
C LYS A 5 -5.70 20.45 -1.65
N CYS A 6 -5.16 20.69 -2.83
CA CYS A 6 -5.06 19.66 -3.88
C CYS A 6 -3.90 18.68 -3.68
N LEU A 7 -2.75 19.12 -3.16
CA LEU A 7 -1.60 18.23 -2.98
C LEU A 7 -1.87 17.14 -1.93
N LEU A 8 -2.61 17.45 -0.86
CA LEU A 8 -2.99 16.44 0.15
C LEU A 8 -4.03 15.45 -0.38
N ALA A 9 -4.96 15.89 -1.22
CA ALA A 9 -5.94 15.02 -1.85
C ALA A 9 -5.29 14.09 -2.90
N SER A 10 -4.33 14.59 -3.67
CA SER A 10 -3.61 13.80 -4.68
C SER A 10 -2.65 12.77 -4.06
N PHE A 11 -2.02 13.07 -2.93
CA PHE A 11 -1.17 12.13 -2.20
C PHE A 11 -1.98 11.04 -1.48
N ALA A 12 -3.24 11.34 -1.11
CA ALA A 12 -4.19 10.35 -0.59
C ALA A 12 -4.79 9.48 -1.72
N MET A 13 -4.91 9.98 -2.96
CA MET A 13 -5.43 9.25 -4.12
C MET A 13 -4.42 8.28 -4.77
N LEU A 14 -3.12 8.32 -4.41
CA LEU A 14 -2.16 7.24 -4.68
C LEU A 14 -2.45 5.96 -3.86
N LEU A 15 -3.49 5.97 -3.05
CA LEU A 15 -4.13 4.81 -2.44
C LEU A 15 -4.94 4.09 -3.51
N GLY A 16 -4.25 3.30 -4.32
CA GLY A 16 -4.86 2.50 -5.37
C GLY A 16 -6.06 1.71 -4.84
N GLY A 17 -7.25 2.06 -5.30
CA GLY A 17 -8.47 1.33 -5.03
C GLY A 17 -8.42 -0.08 -5.61
N ALA A 18 -8.01 -1.06 -4.83
CA ALA A 18 -8.26 -2.46 -5.13
C ALA A 18 -9.71 -2.77 -4.70
N MET A 19 -10.67 -2.69 -5.62
CA MET A 19 -12.02 -3.18 -5.38
C MET A 19 -12.00 -4.72 -5.34
N LEU A 20 -12.13 -5.29 -4.16
CA LEU A 20 -12.38 -6.72 -3.98
C LEU A 20 -13.89 -6.95 -3.96
N LEU A 21 -14.43 -7.55 -5.02
CA LEU A 21 -15.79 -8.06 -5.04
C LEU A 21 -15.83 -9.41 -4.31
N ASN A 22 -16.38 -9.43 -3.11
CA ASN A 22 -16.61 -10.66 -2.33
C ASN A 22 -17.73 -11.51 -2.94
N THR A 23 -17.43 -12.77 -3.28
CA THR A 23 -18.41 -13.85 -3.44
C THR A 23 -17.95 -15.09 -2.69
N PRO A 24 -18.86 -15.85 -2.04
CA PRO A 24 -18.48 -16.94 -1.13
C PRO A 24 -17.83 -18.12 -1.84
N ALA A 25 -16.95 -18.78 -1.10
CA ALA A 25 -16.10 -19.89 -1.52
C ALA A 25 -16.88 -21.08 -2.09
N ALA A 26 -16.50 -21.54 -3.27
CA ALA A 26 -16.85 -22.86 -3.80
C ALA A 26 -15.61 -23.74 -3.83
N ARG A 27 -15.81 -24.98 -3.35
CA ARG A 27 -14.82 -26.04 -3.17
C ARG A 27 -14.02 -26.34 -4.43
N ALA A 28 -12.72 -26.58 -4.23
CA ALA A 28 -11.81 -27.11 -5.23
C ALA A 28 -12.20 -28.55 -5.64
N SER A 29 -12.37 -28.78 -6.93
CA SER A 29 -12.23 -30.09 -7.55
C SER A 29 -11.24 -29.99 -8.70
N ASN A 30 -10.23 -30.88 -8.67
CA ASN A 30 -9.24 -31.09 -9.71
C ASN A 30 -9.88 -31.31 -11.07
N GLN A 31 -9.44 -30.55 -12.07
CA GLN A 31 -9.32 -31.06 -13.45
C GLN A 31 -8.28 -30.22 -14.20
N ALA A 32 -7.15 -30.86 -14.51
CA ALA A 32 -6.25 -30.44 -15.54
C ALA A 32 -6.88 -30.70 -16.91
N ALA A 33 -6.61 -29.81 -17.85
CA ALA A 33 -6.98 -29.81 -19.26
C ALA A 33 -8.18 -28.94 -19.62
N GLN A 34 -7.86 -27.69 -20.01
CA GLN A 34 -8.39 -27.07 -21.25
C GLN A 34 -7.66 -25.72 -21.47
N GLN A 35 -6.51 -25.79 -22.14
CA GLN A 35 -5.91 -24.66 -22.86
C GLN A 35 -6.74 -24.45 -24.14
N ASN A 36 -6.99 -23.19 -24.48
CA ASN A 36 -7.61 -22.63 -25.68
C ASN A 36 -9.13 -22.39 -25.62
N GLN A 37 -9.51 -21.37 -24.82
CA GLN A 37 -10.65 -20.56 -25.22
C GLN A 37 -10.21 -19.10 -25.34
N ALA A 38 -10.60 -18.51 -26.47
CA ALA A 38 -10.03 -17.32 -27.07
C ALA A 38 -10.14 -16.03 -26.23
N PRO A 39 -9.23 -15.04 -26.46
CA PRO A 39 -9.25 -13.71 -25.85
C PRO A 39 -10.57 -12.95 -26.03
N HIS A 40 -11.41 -13.37 -26.97
CA HIS A 40 -12.64 -12.67 -27.33
C HIS A 40 -13.76 -12.78 -26.27
N VAL A 41 -13.93 -13.92 -25.62
CA VAL A 41 -15.03 -14.15 -24.65
C VAL A 41 -14.77 -13.39 -23.32
N LEU A 42 -13.53 -13.27 -22.90
CA LEU A 42 -13.16 -12.50 -21.72
C LEU A 42 -13.37 -11.01 -21.90
N ASN A 43 -13.11 -10.47 -23.10
CA ASN A 43 -13.33 -9.06 -23.40
C ASN A 43 -14.82 -8.67 -23.29
N GLU A 44 -15.75 -9.51 -23.69
CA GLU A 44 -17.18 -9.23 -23.53
C GLU A 44 -17.60 -9.18 -22.07
N LYS A 45 -17.07 -10.08 -21.24
CA LYS A 45 -17.39 -10.18 -19.82
C LYS A 45 -16.97 -8.96 -19.01
N TYR A 46 -15.86 -8.30 -19.39
CA TYR A 46 -15.30 -7.14 -18.67
C TYR A 46 -15.48 -5.82 -19.44
N THR A 47 -16.42 -5.75 -20.36
CA THR A 47 -16.75 -4.56 -21.16
C THR A 47 -17.03 -3.33 -20.28
N GLY A 48 -17.74 -3.51 -19.16
CA GLY A 48 -18.00 -2.42 -18.21
C GLY A 48 -16.73 -1.85 -17.57
N VAL A 49 -15.81 -2.72 -17.17
CA VAL A 49 -14.50 -2.29 -16.59
C VAL A 49 -13.69 -1.56 -17.66
N LYS A 50 -13.59 -2.15 -18.86
CA LYS A 50 -12.91 -1.53 -19.98
C LYS A 50 -13.45 -0.14 -20.28
N LYS A 51 -14.79 -0.02 -20.40
CA LYS A 51 -15.46 1.25 -20.67
C LYS A 51 -15.13 2.30 -19.60
N ALA A 52 -15.20 1.94 -18.32
CA ALA A 52 -14.85 2.84 -17.22
C ALA A 52 -13.38 3.32 -17.29
N MET A 53 -12.45 2.43 -17.66
CA MET A 53 -11.04 2.79 -17.82
C MET A 53 -10.84 3.74 -19.03
N ASP A 54 -11.50 3.46 -20.15
CA ASP A 54 -11.44 4.31 -21.33
C ASP A 54 -12.04 5.71 -21.05
N GLU A 55 -13.11 5.79 -20.27
CA GLU A 55 -13.72 7.04 -19.82
C GLU A 55 -12.81 7.85 -18.87
N LEU A 56 -12.07 7.20 -17.96
CA LEU A 56 -11.10 7.87 -17.12
C LEU A 56 -10.01 8.57 -17.94
N VAL A 57 -9.48 7.87 -18.94
CA VAL A 57 -8.44 8.40 -19.84
C VAL A 57 -9.04 9.44 -20.80
N GLY A 58 -10.17 9.12 -21.44
CA GLY A 58 -10.86 10.01 -22.38
C GLY A 58 -11.34 11.31 -21.74
N GLY A 59 -11.74 11.26 -20.47
CA GLY A 59 -12.07 12.43 -19.65
C GLY A 59 -10.86 13.22 -19.17
N LYS A 60 -9.64 12.82 -19.54
CA LYS A 60 -8.36 13.42 -19.13
C LYS A 60 -8.18 13.50 -17.61
N LYS A 61 -8.76 12.54 -16.88
CA LYS A 61 -8.61 12.44 -15.42
C LYS A 61 -7.29 11.79 -15.03
N VAL A 62 -6.79 10.87 -15.86
CA VAL A 62 -5.49 10.20 -15.70
C VAL A 62 -4.83 10.00 -17.08
N PRO A 63 -3.48 10.04 -17.17
CA PRO A 63 -2.78 9.79 -18.43
C PRO A 63 -2.96 8.35 -18.93
N GLY A 64 -2.99 7.40 -18.03
CA GLY A 64 -3.18 6.00 -18.32
C GLY A 64 -3.58 5.21 -17.09
N VAL A 65 -4.15 4.04 -17.31
CA VAL A 65 -4.62 3.13 -16.26
C VAL A 65 -4.45 1.70 -16.74
N LEU A 66 -4.13 0.80 -15.81
CA LEU A 66 -4.07 -0.64 -16.08
C LEU A 66 -4.95 -1.39 -15.08
N ALA A 67 -5.48 -2.53 -15.50
CA ALA A 67 -6.23 -3.44 -14.66
C ALA A 67 -5.91 -4.90 -15.03
N GLN A 68 -5.94 -5.75 -14.01
CA GLN A 68 -5.95 -7.20 -14.18
C GLN A 68 -7.00 -7.81 -13.27
N VAL A 69 -7.82 -8.69 -13.81
CA VAL A 69 -8.83 -9.46 -13.07
C VAL A 69 -8.50 -10.95 -13.20
N VAL A 70 -8.45 -11.63 -12.06
CA VAL A 70 -8.29 -13.09 -12.01
C VAL A 70 -9.54 -13.69 -11.40
N LYS A 71 -10.23 -14.58 -12.14
CA LYS A 71 -11.43 -15.26 -11.68
C LYS A 71 -11.45 -16.70 -12.18
N ASN A 72 -11.55 -17.67 -11.27
CA ASN A 72 -11.60 -19.11 -11.59
C ASN A 72 -10.44 -19.59 -12.49
N GLY A 73 -9.23 -19.03 -12.31
CA GLY A 73 -8.06 -19.36 -13.13
C GLY A 73 -7.98 -18.61 -14.47
N GLU A 74 -9.06 -17.92 -14.87
CA GLU A 74 -9.05 -17.02 -16.04
C GLU A 74 -8.40 -15.68 -15.66
N VAL A 75 -7.56 -15.15 -16.55
CA VAL A 75 -6.89 -13.85 -16.38
C VAL A 75 -7.36 -12.92 -17.51
N TRP A 76 -7.91 -11.78 -17.13
CA TRP A 76 -8.17 -10.68 -18.04
C TRP A 76 -7.29 -9.50 -17.63
N SER A 77 -6.67 -8.86 -18.63
CA SER A 77 -5.82 -7.69 -18.42
C SER A 77 -6.11 -6.63 -19.47
N TYR A 78 -6.09 -5.37 -19.06
CA TYR A 78 -6.32 -4.24 -19.95
C TYR A 78 -5.50 -3.03 -19.51
N GLY A 79 -4.90 -2.34 -20.50
CA GLY A 79 -4.26 -1.04 -20.34
C GLY A 79 -4.94 -0.01 -21.23
N ALA A 80 -5.30 1.14 -20.68
CA ALA A 80 -5.86 2.27 -21.41
C ALA A 80 -4.95 3.51 -21.27
N GLY A 81 -4.88 4.32 -22.32
CA GLY A 81 -4.09 5.55 -22.33
C GLY A 81 -2.60 5.33 -22.54
N GLN A 82 -1.80 6.24 -21.99
CA GLN A 82 -0.35 6.32 -22.17
C GLN A 82 0.39 6.01 -20.88
N ALA A 83 1.52 5.34 -21.00
CA ALA A 83 2.44 5.08 -19.91
C ALA A 83 3.27 6.32 -19.52
N SER A 84 3.30 7.32 -20.41
CA SER A 84 4.00 8.57 -20.22
C SER A 84 3.31 9.69 -20.96
N ILE A 85 3.15 10.86 -20.34
CA ILE A 85 2.64 12.07 -21.02
C ILE A 85 3.67 12.67 -21.99
N TYR A 86 4.91 12.19 -21.97
CA TYR A 86 6.00 12.66 -22.83
C TYR A 86 6.25 11.78 -24.04
N SER A 87 5.44 10.72 -24.24
CA SER A 87 5.59 9.79 -25.36
C SER A 87 4.28 9.10 -25.71
N ASP A 88 4.22 8.50 -26.91
CA ASP A 88 3.06 7.72 -27.37
C ASP A 88 3.06 6.27 -26.86
N ARG A 89 3.94 5.94 -25.91
CA ARG A 89 3.99 4.59 -25.32
C ARG A 89 2.69 4.28 -24.61
N LYS A 90 2.01 3.24 -25.07
CA LYS A 90 0.73 2.81 -24.51
C LYS A 90 0.92 2.19 -23.12
N MET A 91 -0.11 2.32 -22.29
CA MET A 91 -0.18 1.62 -21.01
C MET A 91 -0.27 0.11 -21.24
N ASP A 92 0.52 -0.65 -20.49
CA ASP A 92 0.57 -2.10 -20.55
C ASP A 92 0.30 -2.71 -19.17
N PRO A 93 -0.57 -3.73 -19.04
CA PRO A 93 -0.85 -4.41 -17.79
C PRO A 93 0.34 -5.06 -17.10
N GLU A 94 1.42 -5.36 -17.84
CA GLU A 94 2.64 -5.98 -17.32
C GLU A 94 3.64 -4.97 -16.74
N PHE A 95 3.33 -3.67 -16.78
CA PHE A 95 4.24 -2.66 -16.27
C PHE A 95 4.36 -2.68 -14.75
N HIS A 96 5.58 -2.36 -14.28
CA HIS A 96 5.85 -2.08 -12.89
C HIS A 96 5.32 -0.69 -12.51
N PHE A 97 4.92 -0.57 -11.25
CA PHE A 97 4.49 0.71 -10.67
C PHE A 97 4.73 0.71 -9.16
N ARG A 98 4.81 1.90 -8.58
CA ARG A 98 4.84 2.07 -7.13
C ARG A 98 3.46 1.76 -6.58
N ILE A 99 3.38 0.83 -5.63
CA ILE A 99 2.11 0.38 -5.05
C ILE A 99 1.67 1.20 -3.84
N GLY A 100 2.48 2.20 -3.46
CA GLY A 100 2.14 3.10 -2.38
C GLY A 100 1.70 2.34 -1.12
N SER A 101 0.61 2.75 -0.53
CA SER A 101 0.12 2.20 0.74
C SER A 101 -0.35 0.74 0.71
N ILE A 102 -0.42 0.09 -0.46
CA ILE A 102 -0.57 -1.38 -0.51
C ILE A 102 0.62 -2.06 0.22
N THR A 103 1.79 -1.42 0.27
CA THR A 103 2.94 -1.83 1.09
C THR A 103 2.53 -2.17 2.53
N LYS A 104 1.60 -1.41 3.11
CA LYS A 104 1.12 -1.64 4.47
C LYS A 104 0.52 -3.03 4.67
N THR A 105 -0.13 -3.58 3.65
CA THR A 105 -0.68 -4.94 3.72
C THR A 105 0.42 -5.99 3.83
N PHE A 106 1.55 -5.79 3.14
CA PHE A 106 2.73 -6.66 3.27
C PHE A 106 3.35 -6.55 4.68
N VAL A 107 3.53 -5.34 5.19
CA VAL A 107 4.07 -5.10 6.55
C VAL A 107 3.15 -5.70 7.61
N ALA A 108 1.84 -5.50 7.50
CA ALA A 108 0.87 -6.08 8.43
C ALA A 108 0.85 -7.62 8.36
N THR A 109 1.01 -8.21 7.17
CA THR A 109 1.15 -9.66 7.01
C THR A 109 2.37 -10.19 7.78
N VAL A 110 3.53 -9.53 7.66
CA VAL A 110 4.73 -9.89 8.42
C VAL A 110 4.51 -9.76 9.93
N MET A 111 3.86 -8.67 10.39
CA MET A 111 3.54 -8.49 11.81
C MET A 111 2.67 -9.60 12.36
N LEU A 112 1.63 -9.99 11.63
CA LEU A 112 0.75 -11.09 12.02
C LEU A 112 1.48 -12.44 12.04
N GLN A 113 2.37 -12.71 11.07
CA GLN A 113 3.23 -13.90 11.10
C GLN A 113 4.12 -13.94 12.33
N LEU A 114 4.71 -12.81 12.71
CA LEU A 114 5.53 -12.73 13.93
C LEU A 114 4.70 -12.93 15.20
N ALA A 115 3.44 -12.52 15.20
CA ALA A 115 2.51 -12.80 16.31
C ALA A 115 2.13 -14.29 16.36
N GLU A 116 1.88 -14.95 15.22
CA GLU A 116 1.67 -16.41 15.13
C GLU A 116 2.88 -17.20 15.64
N GLU A 117 4.08 -16.72 15.33
CA GLU A 117 5.35 -17.27 15.81
C GLU A 117 5.62 -16.98 17.30
N LYS A 118 4.72 -16.25 17.97
CA LYS A 118 4.85 -15.81 19.38
C LYS A 118 6.12 -14.99 19.66
N LYS A 119 6.66 -14.33 18.64
CA LYS A 119 7.80 -13.42 18.76
C LYS A 119 7.40 -12.05 19.30
N LEU A 120 6.14 -11.68 19.14
CA LEU A 120 5.51 -10.49 19.69
C LEU A 120 4.01 -10.78 19.97
N SER A 121 3.35 -9.87 20.68
CA SER A 121 1.88 -9.80 20.73
C SER A 121 1.42 -8.51 20.07
N LEU A 122 0.31 -8.54 19.34
CA LEU A 122 -0.29 -7.31 18.80
C LEU A 122 -0.72 -6.33 19.91
N ASP A 123 -0.90 -6.84 21.13
CA ASP A 123 -1.27 -6.05 22.32
C ASP A 123 -0.04 -5.59 23.13
N ASP A 124 1.18 -5.93 22.68
CA ASP A 124 2.40 -5.34 23.23
C ASP A 124 2.41 -3.82 23.00
N SER A 125 2.89 -3.08 24.01
CA SER A 125 3.10 -1.64 23.85
C SER A 125 4.25 -1.35 22.89
N VAL A 126 4.18 -0.22 22.19
CA VAL A 126 5.27 0.25 21.33
C VAL A 126 6.55 0.45 22.14
N GLU A 127 6.43 0.96 23.38
CA GLU A 127 7.56 1.17 24.30
C GLU A 127 8.34 -0.10 24.60
N LYS A 128 7.67 -1.27 24.67
CA LYS A 128 8.33 -2.56 24.87
C LYS A 128 9.39 -2.86 23.80
N TRP A 129 9.10 -2.50 22.55
CA TRP A 129 9.97 -2.83 21.42
C TRP A 129 10.87 -1.67 20.99
N LEU A 130 10.39 -0.44 21.15
CA LEU A 130 11.08 0.79 20.77
C LEU A 130 11.15 1.73 22.00
N PRO A 131 11.91 1.39 23.04
CA PRO A 131 11.96 2.16 24.26
C PRO A 131 12.45 3.58 24.02
N GLY A 132 11.70 4.57 24.51
CA GLY A 132 12.04 5.99 24.38
C GLY A 132 11.82 6.61 23.00
N VAL A 133 11.32 5.86 22.02
CA VAL A 133 11.10 6.37 20.66
C VAL A 133 9.78 7.15 20.55
N VAL A 134 8.70 6.63 21.13
CA VAL A 134 7.38 7.28 21.09
C VAL A 134 7.13 8.01 22.39
N GLN A 135 7.73 9.20 22.52
CA GLN A 135 7.65 10.03 23.72
C GLN A 135 7.74 11.52 23.39
N GLY A 136 7.41 12.35 24.37
CA GLY A 136 7.44 13.81 24.24
C GLY A 136 6.23 14.36 23.48
N ASN A 137 6.04 15.67 23.54
CA ASN A 137 4.98 16.41 22.90
C ASN A 137 3.55 15.86 23.14
N GLY A 138 3.33 15.09 24.21
CA GLY A 138 2.07 14.40 24.54
C GLY A 138 1.99 12.94 24.08
N HIS A 139 2.98 12.43 23.37
CA HIS A 139 3.06 11.00 23.00
C HIS A 139 3.57 10.16 24.15
N ASN A 140 3.03 8.94 24.28
CA ASN A 140 3.48 7.94 25.27
C ASN A 140 3.36 6.53 24.68
N GLY A 141 4.48 5.93 24.30
CA GLY A 141 4.56 4.59 23.72
C GLY A 141 4.05 3.46 24.61
N ASN A 142 3.97 3.68 25.93
CA ASN A 142 3.39 2.69 26.86
C ASN A 142 1.88 2.51 26.66
N ASN A 143 1.18 3.55 26.17
CA ASN A 143 -0.27 3.56 26.00
C ASN A 143 -0.70 3.16 24.59
N ILE A 144 0.23 2.91 23.69
CA ILE A 144 -0.02 2.60 22.27
C ILE A 144 0.40 1.16 22.00
N THR A 145 -0.50 0.35 21.47
CA THR A 145 -0.22 -1.04 21.11
C THR A 145 0.18 -1.18 19.63
N ILE A 146 0.84 -2.29 19.27
CA ILE A 146 1.12 -2.65 17.86
C ILE A 146 -0.20 -2.72 17.08
N ARG A 147 -1.26 -3.30 17.63
CA ARG A 147 -2.60 -3.35 17.03
C ARG A 147 -3.09 -1.96 16.64
N GLN A 148 -2.92 -0.98 17.52
CA GLN A 148 -3.33 0.41 17.27
C GLN A 148 -2.48 1.11 16.21
N LEU A 149 -1.22 0.70 16.01
CA LEU A 149 -0.44 1.16 14.85
C LEU A 149 -1.05 0.60 13.56
N LEU A 150 -1.33 -0.71 13.50
CA LEU A 150 -1.78 -1.38 12.27
C LEU A 150 -3.16 -0.90 11.82
N ASN A 151 -4.07 -0.64 12.74
CA ASN A 151 -5.46 -0.24 12.46
C ASN A 151 -5.70 1.29 12.54
N HIS A 152 -4.63 2.09 12.66
CA HIS A 152 -4.69 3.55 12.69
C HIS A 152 -5.50 4.18 13.83
N THR A 153 -5.54 3.51 14.99
CA THR A 153 -6.18 4.03 16.22
C THR A 153 -5.18 4.49 17.28
N SER A 154 -3.91 4.64 16.91
CA SER A 154 -2.83 5.06 17.82
C SER A 154 -2.93 6.50 18.29
N GLY A 155 -3.55 7.38 17.50
CA GLY A 155 -3.55 8.83 17.73
C GLY A 155 -2.22 9.52 17.40
N ILE A 156 -1.21 8.81 16.91
CA ILE A 156 0.09 9.37 16.53
C ILE A 156 -0.07 10.40 15.39
N GLY A 157 0.73 11.48 15.46
CA GLY A 157 0.77 12.52 14.45
C GLY A 157 1.28 12.04 13.09
N GLU A 158 0.79 12.67 12.00
CA GLU A 158 1.17 12.39 10.63
C GLU A 158 2.35 13.27 10.21
N TYR A 159 3.46 12.67 9.76
CA TYR A 159 4.63 13.42 9.31
C TYR A 159 4.51 13.95 7.87
N THR A 160 3.68 13.34 7.02
CA THR A 160 3.50 13.76 5.62
C THR A 160 2.66 15.03 5.52
N SER A 161 3.10 16.09 6.21
CA SER A 161 2.49 17.41 6.07
C SER A 161 2.71 17.97 4.66
N LEU A 162 1.93 18.99 4.28
CA LEU A 162 2.10 19.66 2.99
C LEU A 162 3.53 20.22 2.83
N ASP A 163 4.09 20.79 3.88
CA ASP A 163 5.46 21.32 3.88
C ASP A 163 6.51 20.20 3.67
N PHE A 164 6.32 19.03 4.29
CA PHE A 164 7.16 17.85 4.05
C PHE A 164 7.09 17.41 2.59
N VAL A 165 5.88 17.31 2.02
CA VAL A 165 5.69 16.89 0.62
C VAL A 165 6.32 17.88 -0.35
N ASN A 166 6.16 19.19 -0.12
CA ASN A 166 6.78 20.23 -0.95
C ASN A 166 8.31 20.10 -0.95
N ARG A 167 8.93 19.95 0.22
CA ARG A 167 10.38 19.74 0.33
C ARG A 167 10.85 18.44 -0.34
N ALA A 168 10.03 17.40 -0.30
CA ALA A 168 10.36 16.14 -0.99
C ALA A 168 10.32 16.31 -2.52
N VAL A 169 9.35 17.05 -3.05
CA VAL A 169 9.26 17.37 -4.49
C VAL A 169 10.37 18.31 -4.94
N GLU A 170 10.75 19.30 -4.11
CA GLU A 170 11.89 20.21 -4.39
C GLU A 170 13.24 19.49 -4.37
N ASN A 171 13.36 18.42 -3.59
CA ASN A 171 14.56 17.58 -3.53
C ASN A 171 14.22 16.09 -3.68
N PRO A 172 13.83 15.65 -4.89
CA PRO A 172 13.23 14.35 -5.13
C PRO A 172 14.15 13.16 -4.86
N TYR A 173 15.45 13.36 -4.81
CA TYR A 173 16.44 12.30 -4.56
C TYR A 173 16.90 12.22 -3.09
N ARG A 174 16.36 13.09 -2.23
CA ARG A 174 16.70 13.05 -0.80
C ARG A 174 16.30 11.73 -0.18
N THR A 175 17.24 11.09 0.53
CA THR A 175 16.98 9.90 1.34
C THR A 175 16.56 10.31 2.75
N TYR A 176 15.53 9.64 3.26
CA TYR A 176 15.02 9.78 4.61
C TYR A 176 15.25 8.49 5.40
N SER A 177 15.75 8.60 6.64
CA SER A 177 15.83 7.46 7.53
C SER A 177 14.49 7.22 8.26
N ALA A 178 14.25 5.98 8.70
CA ALA A 178 13.07 5.68 9.51
C ALA A 178 13.03 6.52 10.79
N ASP A 179 14.17 6.71 11.45
CA ASP A 179 14.28 7.52 12.67
C ASP A 179 13.90 8.99 12.41
N GLU A 180 14.34 9.54 11.27
CA GLU A 180 13.94 10.90 10.86
C GLU A 180 12.43 11.02 10.67
N LEU A 181 11.80 10.07 9.96
CA LEU A 181 10.37 10.08 9.72
C LEU A 181 9.57 9.92 11.02
N ILE A 182 10.01 9.04 11.90
CA ILE A 182 9.41 8.86 13.23
C ILE A 182 9.52 10.16 14.04
N ARG A 183 10.70 10.77 14.09
CA ARG A 183 10.92 12.04 14.80
C ARG A 183 9.98 13.13 14.29
N LEU A 184 9.82 13.28 12.96
CA LEU A 184 8.88 14.22 12.37
C LEU A 184 7.42 13.94 12.77
N GLY A 185 7.03 12.67 12.92
CA GLY A 185 5.74 12.28 13.46
C GLY A 185 5.58 12.67 14.93
N MET A 186 6.64 12.51 15.73
CA MET A 186 6.63 12.90 17.16
C MET A 186 6.64 14.42 17.38
N GLU A 187 7.10 15.21 16.42
CA GLU A 187 7.00 16.67 16.44
C GLU A 187 5.55 17.17 16.28
N GLN A 188 4.67 16.35 15.71
CA GLN A 188 3.25 16.64 15.67
C GLN A 188 2.61 16.31 17.03
N LYS A 189 1.54 17.01 17.39
CA LYS A 189 0.78 16.66 18.60
C LYS A 189 -0.04 15.38 18.33
N PRO A 190 -0.30 14.55 19.38
CA PRO A 190 -1.28 13.48 19.27
C PRO A 190 -2.62 14.01 18.78
N GLN A 191 -3.24 13.29 17.86
CA GLN A 191 -4.53 13.67 17.28
C GLN A 191 -5.69 13.36 18.25
N PHE A 192 -5.52 12.31 19.07
CA PHE A 192 -6.48 11.83 20.07
C PHE A 192 -5.81 10.80 20.98
N GLU A 193 -6.46 10.44 22.06
CA GLU A 193 -6.02 9.37 22.97
C GLU A 193 -6.07 8.01 22.26
N PRO A 194 -5.04 7.14 22.45
CA PRO A 194 -4.98 5.84 21.80
C PRO A 194 -6.25 5.01 21.97
N GLY A 195 -6.74 4.44 20.90
CA GLY A 195 -7.96 3.62 20.85
C GLY A 195 -9.28 4.39 20.85
N LYS A 196 -9.29 5.73 20.91
CA LYS A 196 -10.53 6.52 20.99
C LYS A 196 -11.11 6.93 19.66
N LYS A 197 -10.27 7.05 18.62
CA LYS A 197 -10.69 7.46 17.28
C LYS A 197 -9.82 6.77 16.25
N TRP A 198 -10.15 7.00 14.99
CA TRP A 198 -9.37 6.56 13.85
C TRP A 198 -8.80 7.78 13.10
N SER A 199 -7.53 7.73 12.74
CA SER A 199 -6.90 8.67 11.81
C SER A 199 -5.72 8.01 11.13
N TYR A 200 -5.78 7.96 9.81
CA TYR A 200 -4.70 7.43 9.01
C TYR A 200 -3.39 8.19 9.23
N THR A 201 -2.30 7.48 9.50
CA THR A 201 -0.97 8.06 9.59
C THR A 201 0.11 7.10 9.09
N ASN A 202 1.00 7.61 8.24
CA ASN A 202 2.16 6.87 7.75
C ASN A 202 3.17 6.59 8.87
N THR A 203 3.25 7.44 9.88
CA THR A 203 4.13 7.27 11.05
C THR A 203 3.92 5.91 11.72
N ASN A 204 2.69 5.42 11.79
CA ASN A 204 2.36 4.11 12.34
C ASN A 204 3.12 2.97 11.66
N TYR A 205 3.19 2.99 10.33
CA TYR A 205 3.81 1.91 9.57
C TYR A 205 5.33 2.04 9.48
N VAL A 206 5.87 3.24 9.59
CA VAL A 206 7.32 3.42 9.80
C VAL A 206 7.72 2.80 11.16
N LEU A 207 6.94 3.05 12.23
CA LEU A 207 7.12 2.40 13.53
C LEU A 207 6.97 0.87 13.45
N ALA A 208 5.96 0.37 12.72
CA ALA A 208 5.79 -1.07 12.52
C ALA A 208 7.01 -1.71 11.83
N GLY A 209 7.56 -1.06 10.81
CA GLY A 209 8.81 -1.49 10.17
C GLY A 209 9.99 -1.55 11.13
N ALA A 210 10.14 -0.54 12.00
CA ALA A 210 11.17 -0.51 13.03
C ALA A 210 10.98 -1.61 14.08
N ILE A 211 9.72 -1.92 14.47
CA ILE A 211 9.41 -3.03 15.38
C ILE A 211 9.77 -4.39 14.74
N ILE A 212 9.43 -4.61 13.46
CA ILE A 212 9.83 -5.83 12.76
C ILE A 212 11.35 -6.01 12.83
N GLN A 213 12.11 -4.96 12.56
CA GLN A 213 13.57 -5.02 12.63
C GLN A 213 14.06 -5.34 14.05
N LYS A 214 13.45 -4.74 15.07
CA LYS A 214 13.81 -4.98 16.47
C LYS A 214 13.55 -6.43 16.91
N VAL A 215 12.41 -6.99 16.47
CA VAL A 215 11.99 -8.36 16.80
C VAL A 215 12.83 -9.41 16.10
N THR A 216 13.22 -9.16 14.84
CA THR A 216 13.84 -10.18 13.97
C THR A 216 15.34 -10.02 13.79
N GLY A 217 15.89 -8.84 14.09
CA GLY A 217 17.27 -8.48 13.77
C GLY A 217 17.52 -8.20 12.28
N LYS A 218 16.47 -8.28 11.43
CA LYS A 218 16.51 -8.02 9.98
C LYS A 218 15.57 -6.88 9.63
N THR A 219 15.85 -6.16 8.56
CA THR A 219 14.97 -5.07 8.11
C THR A 219 13.56 -5.57 7.77
N TYR A 220 12.56 -4.67 7.74
CA TYR A 220 11.22 -5.03 7.24
C TYR A 220 11.28 -5.50 5.78
N SER A 221 12.19 -4.94 4.99
CA SER A 221 12.45 -5.32 3.61
C SER A 221 12.88 -6.77 3.52
N ASP A 222 13.91 -7.20 4.27
CA ASP A 222 14.39 -8.59 4.32
C ASP A 222 13.26 -9.55 4.74
N ASN A 223 12.45 -9.15 5.73
CA ASN A 223 11.33 -9.96 6.20
C ASN A 223 10.24 -10.10 5.13
N ILE A 224 9.87 -9.03 4.41
CA ILE A 224 8.92 -9.09 3.30
C ILE A 224 9.48 -9.99 2.18
N GLU A 225 10.74 -9.81 1.83
CA GLU A 225 11.38 -10.60 0.78
C GLU A 225 11.39 -12.09 1.12
N GLU A 226 11.87 -12.46 2.28
CA GLU A 226 11.98 -13.87 2.70
C GLU A 226 10.62 -14.53 2.90
N ARG A 227 9.70 -13.84 3.57
CA ARG A 227 8.42 -14.41 4.05
C ARG A 227 7.30 -14.37 3.02
N ILE A 228 7.38 -13.44 2.06
CA ILE A 228 6.29 -13.21 1.10
C ILE A 228 6.80 -13.31 -0.33
N ILE A 229 7.73 -12.44 -0.75
CA ILE A 229 8.16 -12.33 -2.15
C ILE A 229 8.75 -13.64 -2.65
N ASN A 230 9.77 -14.16 -1.97
CA ASN A 230 10.43 -15.40 -2.34
C ASN A 230 9.51 -16.63 -2.19
N LYS A 231 8.70 -16.66 -1.12
CA LYS A 231 7.75 -17.75 -0.86
C LYS A 231 6.68 -17.87 -1.95
N LEU A 232 6.23 -16.76 -2.51
CA LEU A 232 5.20 -16.73 -3.55
C LEU A 232 5.76 -16.61 -4.97
N GLY A 233 7.07 -16.37 -5.12
CA GLY A 233 7.72 -16.18 -6.41
C GLY A 233 7.31 -14.90 -7.13
N LEU A 234 7.15 -13.79 -6.40
CA LEU A 234 6.71 -12.48 -6.92
C LEU A 234 7.88 -11.76 -7.61
N LYS A 235 8.12 -12.08 -8.89
CA LYS A 235 9.32 -11.63 -9.61
C LYS A 235 9.31 -10.14 -9.99
N GLY A 236 8.14 -9.54 -10.07
CA GLY A 236 7.96 -8.10 -10.35
C GLY A 236 7.76 -7.26 -9.09
N THR A 237 7.96 -7.84 -7.89
CA THR A 237 7.73 -7.16 -6.61
C THR A 237 9.02 -6.99 -5.84
N SER A 238 9.26 -5.79 -5.33
CA SER A 238 10.43 -5.48 -4.50
C SER A 238 10.14 -4.35 -3.51
N VAL A 239 10.95 -4.28 -2.46
CA VAL A 239 11.02 -3.12 -1.57
C VAL A 239 12.11 -2.20 -2.09
N ALA A 240 11.75 -1.00 -2.53
CA ALA A 240 12.69 -0.09 -3.18
C ALA A 240 13.66 0.60 -2.19
N GLY A 241 13.23 0.77 -0.93
CA GLY A 241 14.04 1.44 0.09
C GLY A 241 14.38 2.88 -0.32
N ALA A 242 15.64 3.16 -0.68
CA ALA A 242 16.07 4.46 -1.17
C ALA A 242 16.30 4.51 -2.69
N GLN A 243 16.01 3.44 -3.43
CA GLN A 243 16.20 3.39 -4.87
C GLN A 243 15.08 4.12 -5.60
N SER A 244 15.40 5.24 -6.22
CA SER A 244 14.43 6.09 -6.93
C SER A 244 13.96 5.51 -8.26
N SER A 245 14.81 4.77 -8.98
CA SER A 245 14.46 4.16 -10.27
C SER A 245 13.51 2.98 -10.11
N LEU A 246 12.61 2.80 -11.09
CA LEU A 246 11.77 1.63 -11.21
C LEU A 246 12.40 0.62 -12.18
N PRO A 247 12.16 -0.70 -11.99
CA PRO A 247 12.50 -1.70 -13.00
C PRO A 247 11.75 -1.46 -14.30
N ASP A 248 12.40 -1.69 -15.44
CA ASP A 248 11.73 -1.70 -16.74
C ASP A 248 11.01 -3.05 -17.00
N PRO A 249 9.89 -3.03 -17.71
CA PRO A 249 9.13 -1.87 -18.17
C PRO A 249 8.24 -1.27 -17.07
N HIS A 250 8.09 0.06 -17.05
CA HIS A 250 7.24 0.75 -16.09
C HIS A 250 6.45 1.91 -16.72
N ALA A 251 5.37 2.32 -16.07
CA ALA A 251 4.66 3.56 -16.33
C ALA A 251 5.23 4.70 -15.48
N ARG A 252 5.10 5.93 -15.96
CA ARG A 252 5.45 7.12 -15.17
C ARG A 252 4.32 7.51 -14.22
N GLY A 253 4.67 8.01 -13.05
CA GLY A 253 3.74 8.50 -12.03
C GLY A 253 3.71 10.02 -11.99
N TYR A 254 2.51 10.59 -11.85
CA TYR A 254 2.31 12.03 -11.88
C TYR A 254 1.43 12.52 -10.73
N VAL A 255 1.68 13.74 -10.29
CA VAL A 255 0.77 14.52 -9.47
C VAL A 255 0.22 15.66 -10.32
N GLU A 256 -1.10 15.80 -10.39
CA GLU A 256 -1.77 16.92 -11.05
C GLU A 256 -1.84 18.11 -10.09
N LEU A 257 -1.42 19.28 -10.57
CA LEU A 257 -1.55 20.56 -9.88
C LEU A 257 -2.91 21.20 -10.21
N GLU A 258 -3.28 22.22 -9.42
CA GLU A 258 -4.55 22.96 -9.59
C GLU A 258 -4.71 23.58 -11.00
N ASP A 259 -3.61 23.96 -11.63
CA ASP A 259 -3.56 24.52 -12.99
C ASP A 259 -3.51 23.45 -14.09
N LYS A 260 -3.77 22.18 -13.74
CA LYS A 260 -3.69 21.02 -14.63
C LYS A 260 -2.29 20.71 -15.19
N GLN A 261 -1.26 21.29 -14.61
CA GLN A 261 0.11 20.85 -14.88
C GLN A 261 0.40 19.55 -14.10
N TYR A 262 1.27 18.72 -14.68
CA TYR A 262 1.72 17.48 -14.04
C TYR A 262 3.15 17.60 -13.55
N ILE A 263 3.38 17.26 -12.30
CA ILE A 263 4.71 16.98 -11.79
C ILE A 263 4.98 15.49 -11.93
N ASP A 264 6.07 15.14 -12.61
CA ASP A 264 6.55 13.77 -12.68
C ASP A 264 7.23 13.38 -11.37
N ILE A 265 6.65 12.40 -10.68
CA ILE A 265 7.15 11.87 -9.41
C ILE A 265 7.67 10.43 -9.54
N THR A 266 7.87 9.95 -10.75
CA THR A 266 8.29 8.57 -11.04
C THR A 266 9.53 8.19 -10.23
N GLU A 267 10.54 9.07 -10.19
CA GLU A 267 11.81 8.86 -9.53
C GLU A 267 11.91 9.54 -8.16
N LEU A 268 10.79 9.96 -7.58
CA LEU A 268 10.76 10.46 -6.20
C LEU A 268 11.28 9.37 -5.26
N ASN A 269 12.27 9.71 -4.43
CA ASN A 269 12.92 8.74 -3.55
C ASN A 269 11.91 8.09 -2.59
N PRO A 270 11.67 6.78 -2.67
CA PRO A 270 10.61 6.11 -1.93
C PRO A 270 10.87 6.01 -0.43
N SER A 271 12.10 6.26 0.03
CA SER A 271 12.43 6.29 1.46
C SER A 271 11.60 7.30 2.24
N LEU A 272 11.03 8.31 1.56
CA LEU A 272 10.10 9.27 2.16
C LEU A 272 8.83 8.62 2.75
N THR A 273 8.48 7.40 2.30
CA THR A 273 7.36 6.62 2.82
C THR A 273 7.82 5.39 3.59
N SER A 274 9.04 4.89 3.36
CA SER A 274 9.61 3.72 4.05
C SER A 274 8.59 2.56 4.09
N ALA A 275 8.48 1.82 5.19
CA ALA A 275 7.54 0.72 5.40
C ALA A 275 6.04 1.10 5.21
N ALA A 276 5.72 2.37 5.06
CA ALA A 276 4.37 2.83 4.77
C ALA A 276 4.03 2.85 3.27
N GLY A 277 5.03 2.73 2.34
CA GLY A 277 4.67 2.92 0.94
C GLY A 277 5.77 2.78 -0.11
N ASP A 278 6.90 2.16 0.18
CA ASP A 278 8.08 2.17 -0.70
C ASP A 278 8.18 0.99 -1.68
N MET A 279 7.17 0.12 -1.76
CA MET A 279 7.24 -1.06 -2.63
C MET A 279 6.88 -0.75 -4.08
N ILE A 280 7.43 -1.58 -4.95
CA ILE A 280 7.14 -1.66 -6.38
C ILE A 280 6.53 -3.04 -6.65
N SER A 281 5.55 -3.12 -7.56
CA SER A 281 4.96 -4.41 -7.96
C SER A 281 4.35 -4.32 -9.37
N THR A 282 3.72 -5.42 -9.80
CA THR A 282 2.88 -5.53 -11.00
C THR A 282 1.47 -5.95 -10.60
N ALA A 283 0.49 -5.73 -11.48
CA ALA A 283 -0.88 -6.20 -11.24
C ALA A 283 -0.96 -7.71 -11.07
N LYS A 284 -0.13 -8.46 -11.79
CA LYS A 284 -0.02 -9.92 -11.70
C LYS A 284 0.45 -10.36 -10.30
N ASP A 285 1.54 -9.79 -9.82
CA ASP A 285 2.10 -10.17 -8.51
C ASP A 285 1.17 -9.78 -7.37
N LEU A 286 0.49 -8.64 -7.46
CA LEU A 286 -0.52 -8.25 -6.47
C LEU A 286 -1.69 -9.25 -6.45
N ASN A 287 -2.17 -9.73 -7.60
CA ASN A 287 -3.19 -10.78 -7.64
C ASN A 287 -2.72 -12.07 -6.99
N VAL A 288 -1.46 -12.48 -7.21
CA VAL A 288 -0.86 -13.65 -6.54
C VAL A 288 -0.79 -13.43 -5.02
N PHE A 289 -0.31 -12.27 -4.59
CA PHE A 289 -0.20 -11.92 -3.18
C PHE A 289 -1.57 -11.95 -2.48
N PHE A 290 -2.56 -11.21 -2.98
CA PHE A 290 -3.89 -11.15 -2.36
C PHE A 290 -4.60 -12.50 -2.39
N SER A 291 -4.46 -13.27 -3.49
CA SER A 291 -5.02 -14.63 -3.55
C SER A 291 -4.38 -15.56 -2.51
N ALA A 292 -3.08 -15.43 -2.26
CA ALA A 292 -2.39 -16.22 -1.25
C ALA A 292 -2.75 -15.78 0.18
N LEU A 293 -2.85 -14.47 0.42
CA LEU A 293 -3.22 -13.89 1.71
C LEU A 293 -4.66 -14.30 2.09
N LEU A 294 -5.63 -14.01 1.23
CA LEU A 294 -7.04 -14.31 1.47
C LEU A 294 -7.35 -15.81 1.45
N GLY A 295 -6.53 -16.58 0.72
CA GLY A 295 -6.61 -18.04 0.68
C GLY A 295 -5.92 -18.75 1.85
N GLY A 296 -5.43 -18.03 2.87
CA GLY A 296 -4.82 -18.58 4.09
C GLY A 296 -3.44 -19.23 3.87
N LYS A 297 -2.74 -18.90 2.79
CA LYS A 297 -1.38 -19.43 2.55
C LYS A 297 -0.28 -18.67 3.31
N LEU A 298 -0.57 -17.44 3.72
CA LEU A 298 0.38 -16.56 4.41
C LEU A 298 0.08 -16.42 5.89
N LEU A 299 -1.18 -16.51 6.29
CA LEU A 299 -1.68 -16.37 7.65
C LEU A 299 -2.65 -17.49 7.98
N SER A 300 -2.78 -17.82 9.27
CA SER A 300 -3.87 -18.65 9.78
C SER A 300 -5.22 -17.95 9.58
N GLN A 301 -6.30 -18.73 9.64
CA GLN A 301 -7.66 -18.16 9.56
C GLN A 301 -7.95 -17.17 10.69
N GLU A 302 -7.40 -17.43 11.88
CA GLU A 302 -7.54 -16.52 13.04
C GLU A 302 -6.83 -15.19 12.79
N SER A 303 -5.59 -15.19 12.33
CA SER A 303 -4.84 -13.97 12.00
C SER A 303 -5.46 -13.22 10.81
N LEU A 304 -5.93 -13.96 9.80
CA LEU A 304 -6.62 -13.36 8.67
C LEU A 304 -7.92 -12.67 9.12
N LYS A 305 -8.66 -13.30 10.03
CA LYS A 305 -9.84 -12.68 10.63
C LYS A 305 -9.47 -11.41 11.40
N GLN A 306 -8.44 -11.46 12.26
CA GLN A 306 -7.97 -10.26 12.96
C GLN A 306 -7.55 -9.14 11.99
N MET A 307 -6.95 -9.50 10.86
CA MET A 307 -6.60 -8.55 9.79
C MET A 307 -7.84 -7.91 9.14
N GLN A 308 -8.95 -8.62 9.05
CA GLN A 308 -10.21 -8.17 8.47
C GLN A 308 -11.17 -7.53 9.49
N ASP A 309 -10.96 -7.77 10.79
CA ASP A 309 -11.72 -7.12 11.85
C ASP A 309 -11.30 -5.64 11.93
N GLY A 310 -12.05 -4.81 11.22
CA GLY A 310 -11.78 -3.38 11.12
C GLY A 310 -12.38 -2.57 12.27
N VAL A 311 -12.03 -1.30 12.30
CA VAL A 311 -12.65 -0.28 13.15
C VAL A 311 -13.51 0.65 12.31
N GLU A 312 -14.62 1.15 12.88
CA GLU A 312 -15.44 2.14 12.19
C GLU A 312 -14.62 3.39 11.86
N THR A 313 -14.69 3.82 10.62
CA THR A 313 -14.02 5.04 10.18
C THR A 313 -15.05 6.11 9.84
N PRO A 314 -14.91 7.34 10.33
CA PRO A 314 -15.85 8.40 10.03
C PRO A 314 -15.74 8.93 8.59
N PHE A 315 -14.81 8.39 7.80
CA PHE A 315 -14.41 9.03 6.54
C PHE A 315 -15.18 8.55 5.31
N LEU A 316 -15.85 7.41 5.38
CA LEU A 316 -16.42 6.80 4.18
C LEU A 316 -17.66 5.99 4.55
N ASP A 317 -18.78 6.67 4.67
CA ASP A 317 -20.08 5.99 4.60
C ASP A 317 -20.13 5.16 3.31
N GLY A 318 -19.90 3.85 3.43
CA GLY A 318 -20.02 2.89 2.34
C GLY A 318 -18.74 2.40 1.67
N MET A 319 -17.53 2.80 2.10
CA MET A 319 -16.28 2.18 1.63
C MET A 319 -15.65 1.31 2.73
N ASP A 320 -15.58 0.01 2.45
CA ASP A 320 -14.92 -0.97 3.30
C ASP A 320 -13.43 -1.02 2.93
N TRP A 321 -12.58 -0.34 3.70
CA TRP A 321 -11.12 -0.43 3.57
C TRP A 321 -10.67 -1.62 4.42
N GLY A 322 -10.25 -2.72 3.81
CA GLY A 322 -9.76 -3.91 4.52
C GLY A 322 -8.68 -3.55 5.57
N PHE A 323 -8.92 -3.60 6.81
CA PHE A 323 -8.45 -3.10 8.08
C PHE A 323 -9.36 -2.02 8.69
N THR A 324 -10.40 -1.61 7.97
CA THR A 324 -11.37 -0.65 8.44
C THR A 324 -12.69 -1.04 7.84
N LYS A 325 -13.67 -1.41 8.64
CA LYS A 325 -15.06 -1.40 8.21
C LYS A 325 -15.51 0.03 8.11
#